data_e2f4f8adf4d4aa1e1837fbdb8318775f
#
_entry.id   e2f4f8adf4d4aa1e1837fbdb8318775f
#
_cell.length_a   1.000
_cell.length_b   1.000
_cell.length_c   1.000
_cell.angle_alpha   90.00
_cell.angle_beta   90.00
_cell.angle_gamma   90.00
#
_symmetry.space_group_name_H-M   'P 1'
#
loop_
_entity.id
_entity.type
_entity.pdbx_description
1 polymer ?
#
loop_
_entity_poly.entity_id
_entity_poly.type
_entity_poly.pdbx_seq_one_letter_code
_entity_poly.pdbx_strand_id
1 'polypeptide(L)'
;MDERDRLASREYIAARGRRRPAHAVRNDAALREAAIAVIADVGWDEFSLSKASGATGVAKSSVQKRYDGKAGLAAEAWERDLYPALTGALGRALATGLPPAAPDSQAPEPGAPAPAGAEPASEGASGGPSVLEPAAGFIDAMTAFARPATEIRAAVELVLASLVDPALAGPVLEPTRQWLRDHVTGTPEPGTPNPGPGDAPAPADPVRAAQGTAILTWALGLAVFSTRPWTATMDLAPALAHAHWALANPTAPVALPDAVATHLYDSPFNTDDPRIDLALDNALASIGTIGYHRTRLVDIATKTGVSEGFILIRFTTKLGLMRAVIDAGYAEGYQAFIDYQERIAAEHGPGIAEATAWRQYLDPRISDRQTLGMETDRLSLFNPAMRDITFPQDLAVLDQQLAATPDTDRHTATGRIHLDFASGHGLPIVGLLLPEAWTLPFNTITEPYLQNNP
;
A
#
# COMPACT_ATOMS: atom_id res chain seq x y z
N MET A 1 -13.65 -53.96 1.19
CA MET A 1 -13.56 -52.97 0.11
C MET A 1 -12.10 -52.47 0.12
N ASP A 2 -11.34 -52.94 -0.83
CA ASP A 2 -9.90 -52.77 -0.92
C ASP A 2 -9.53 -51.29 -1.24
N GLU A 3 -8.39 -50.86 -0.82
CA GLU A 3 -7.88 -49.47 -1.01
C GLU A 3 -7.78 -49.14 -2.51
N ARG A 4 -7.56 -50.14 -3.34
CA ARG A 4 -7.63 -50.07 -4.82
C ARG A 4 -9.02 -49.69 -5.35
N ASP A 5 -10.07 -50.22 -4.75
CA ASP A 5 -11.46 -49.91 -5.14
C ASP A 5 -11.85 -48.47 -4.73
N ARG A 6 -11.25 -47.94 -3.65
CA ARG A 6 -11.45 -46.54 -3.24
C ARG A 6 -10.69 -45.57 -4.13
N LEU A 7 -9.49 -45.90 -4.54
CA LEU A 7 -8.73 -45.11 -5.52
C LEU A 7 -9.36 -45.10 -6.89
N ALA A 8 -9.78 -46.27 -7.41
CA ALA A 8 -10.50 -46.36 -8.68
C ALA A 8 -11.83 -45.61 -8.67
N SER A 9 -12.55 -45.60 -7.52
CA SER A 9 -13.77 -44.82 -7.35
C SER A 9 -13.51 -43.32 -7.32
N ARG A 10 -12.39 -42.86 -6.74
CA ARG A 10 -11.98 -41.44 -6.75
C ARG A 10 -11.54 -40.98 -8.13
N GLU A 11 -10.76 -41.78 -8.86
CA GLU A 11 -10.35 -41.49 -10.23
C GLU A 11 -11.55 -41.53 -11.19
N TYR A 12 -12.50 -42.47 -11.03
CA TYR A 12 -13.74 -42.52 -11.80
C TYR A 12 -14.67 -41.30 -11.54
N ILE A 13 -14.69 -40.79 -10.33
CA ILE A 13 -15.44 -39.56 -9.96
C ILE A 13 -14.71 -38.32 -10.53
N ALA A 14 -13.38 -38.30 -10.51
CA ALA A 14 -12.59 -37.22 -11.10
C ALA A 14 -12.64 -37.20 -12.63
N ALA A 15 -12.63 -38.38 -13.29
CA ALA A 15 -12.72 -38.52 -14.75
C ALA A 15 -14.12 -38.20 -15.32
N ARG A 16 -15.18 -38.35 -14.54
CA ARG A 16 -16.49 -37.77 -14.83
C ARG A 16 -16.55 -36.31 -14.37
N GLY A 17 -15.75 -35.46 -14.95
CA GLY A 17 -15.94 -34.01 -14.88
C GLY A 17 -17.38 -33.69 -15.28
N ARG A 18 -18.33 -33.73 -14.32
CA ARG A 18 -19.70 -33.28 -14.54
C ARG A 18 -19.57 -31.82 -15.00
N ARG A 19 -19.77 -31.58 -16.31
CA ARG A 19 -20.02 -30.25 -16.84
C ARG A 19 -21.08 -29.64 -15.90
N ARG A 20 -20.66 -28.66 -15.07
CA ARG A 20 -21.60 -27.97 -14.17
C ARG A 20 -22.73 -27.43 -15.05
N PRO A 21 -24.00 -27.58 -14.66
CA PRO A 21 -25.12 -27.05 -15.43
C PRO A 21 -24.90 -25.55 -15.68
N ALA A 22 -25.20 -25.07 -16.89
CA ALA A 22 -24.99 -23.69 -17.29
C ALA A 22 -25.64 -22.67 -16.31
N HIS A 23 -26.72 -23.04 -15.66
CA HIS A 23 -27.38 -22.28 -14.60
C HIS A 23 -26.48 -22.17 -13.34
N ALA A 24 -25.80 -23.26 -12.93
CA ALA A 24 -24.92 -23.21 -11.77
C ALA A 24 -23.70 -22.31 -12.02
N VAL A 25 -23.14 -22.35 -13.22
CA VAL A 25 -22.02 -21.49 -13.64
C VAL A 25 -22.43 -20.00 -13.63
N ARG A 26 -23.64 -19.68 -14.13
CA ARG A 26 -24.16 -18.30 -14.10
C ARG A 26 -24.41 -17.82 -12.68
N ASN A 27 -24.92 -18.65 -11.80
CA ASN A 27 -25.14 -18.30 -10.40
C ASN A 27 -23.82 -18.05 -9.66
N ASP A 28 -22.75 -18.81 -9.99
CA ASP A 28 -21.42 -18.60 -9.41
C ASP A 28 -20.83 -17.26 -9.83
N ALA A 29 -20.92 -16.92 -11.12
CA ALA A 29 -20.47 -15.63 -11.61
C ALA A 29 -21.24 -14.45 -10.95
N ALA A 30 -22.58 -14.54 -10.89
CA ALA A 30 -23.41 -13.52 -10.25
C ALA A 30 -23.09 -13.36 -8.75
N LEU A 31 -22.81 -14.46 -8.05
CA LEU A 31 -22.43 -14.42 -6.64
C LEU A 31 -21.08 -13.76 -6.41
N ARG A 32 -20.09 -14.04 -7.28
CA ARG A 32 -18.78 -13.36 -7.19
C ARG A 32 -18.91 -11.88 -7.51
N GLU A 33 -19.62 -11.51 -8.56
CA GLU A 33 -19.91 -10.11 -8.91
C GLU A 33 -20.58 -9.37 -7.74
N ALA A 34 -21.59 -9.98 -7.11
CA ALA A 34 -22.25 -9.41 -5.94
C ALA A 34 -21.29 -9.33 -4.72
N ALA A 35 -20.44 -10.32 -4.51
CA ALA A 35 -19.44 -10.28 -3.45
C ALA A 35 -18.45 -9.13 -3.67
N ILE A 36 -17.95 -8.96 -4.89
CA ILE A 36 -17.06 -7.87 -5.29
C ILE A 36 -17.73 -6.51 -5.04
N ALA A 37 -18.97 -6.33 -5.52
CA ALA A 37 -19.72 -5.08 -5.32
C ALA A 37 -19.94 -4.77 -3.83
N VAL A 38 -20.31 -5.77 -3.01
CA VAL A 38 -20.51 -5.57 -1.58
C VAL A 38 -19.19 -5.28 -0.86
N ILE A 39 -18.09 -5.96 -1.18
CA ILE A 39 -16.78 -5.70 -0.58
C ILE A 39 -16.33 -4.28 -0.94
N ALA A 40 -16.50 -3.84 -2.18
CA ALA A 40 -16.17 -2.49 -2.63
C ALA A 40 -17.03 -1.39 -1.98
N ASP A 41 -18.24 -1.70 -1.53
CA ASP A 41 -19.19 -0.76 -0.94
C ASP A 41 -19.04 -0.64 0.59
N VAL A 42 -18.93 -1.78 1.30
CA VAL A 42 -18.97 -1.80 2.77
C VAL A 42 -17.70 -2.37 3.44
N GLY A 43 -16.72 -2.82 2.67
CA GLY A 43 -15.50 -3.44 3.16
C GLY A 43 -15.66 -4.90 3.59
N TRP A 44 -14.51 -5.54 3.82
CA TRP A 44 -14.42 -6.95 4.22
C TRP A 44 -15.11 -7.26 5.55
N ASP A 45 -14.97 -6.38 6.53
CA ASP A 45 -15.48 -6.64 7.87
C ASP A 45 -17.01 -6.71 7.91
N GLU A 46 -17.67 -5.84 7.17
CA GLU A 46 -19.11 -5.78 7.01
C GLU A 46 -19.65 -6.71 5.90
N PHE A 47 -18.78 -7.32 5.12
CA PHE A 47 -19.16 -8.30 4.10
C PHE A 47 -19.72 -9.56 4.74
N SER A 48 -20.81 -10.08 4.18
CA SER A 48 -21.42 -11.35 4.58
C SER A 48 -22.05 -12.09 3.42
N LEU A 49 -22.14 -13.43 3.54
CA LEU A 49 -22.85 -14.24 2.55
C LEU A 49 -24.32 -13.84 2.39
N SER A 50 -24.93 -13.27 3.43
CA SER A 50 -26.31 -12.79 3.36
C SER A 50 -26.45 -11.56 2.47
N LYS A 51 -25.49 -10.61 2.53
CA LYS A 51 -25.48 -9.43 1.66
C LYS A 51 -25.28 -9.85 0.19
N ALA A 52 -24.32 -10.72 -0.09
CA ALA A 52 -24.08 -11.23 -1.45
C ALA A 52 -25.27 -12.04 -2.01
N SER A 53 -25.86 -12.93 -1.20
CA SER A 53 -27.03 -13.71 -1.62
C SER A 53 -28.27 -12.84 -1.85
N GLY A 54 -28.48 -11.82 -1.02
CA GLY A 54 -29.57 -10.86 -1.18
C GLY A 54 -29.51 -10.10 -2.49
N ALA A 55 -28.30 -9.71 -2.93
CA ALA A 55 -28.11 -9.00 -4.20
C ALA A 55 -28.38 -9.88 -5.45
N THR A 56 -28.24 -11.20 -5.32
CA THR A 56 -28.39 -12.13 -6.48
C THR A 56 -29.69 -12.90 -6.47
N GLY A 57 -30.47 -12.87 -5.38
CA GLY A 57 -31.64 -13.73 -5.20
C GLY A 57 -31.32 -15.22 -5.00
N VAL A 58 -30.03 -15.60 -4.91
CA VAL A 58 -29.63 -16.98 -4.60
C VAL A 58 -29.84 -17.27 -3.12
N ALA A 59 -30.52 -18.39 -2.80
CA ALA A 59 -30.80 -18.74 -1.41
C ALA A 59 -29.49 -18.87 -0.58
N LYS A 60 -29.45 -18.22 0.60
CA LYS A 60 -28.29 -18.25 1.51
C LYS A 60 -27.79 -19.66 1.82
N SER A 61 -28.72 -20.60 2.01
CA SER A 61 -28.38 -22.01 2.27
C SER A 61 -27.64 -22.68 1.10
N SER A 62 -27.91 -22.27 -0.13
CA SER A 62 -27.19 -22.74 -1.32
C SER A 62 -25.79 -22.16 -1.38
N VAL A 63 -25.63 -20.89 -1.00
CA VAL A 63 -24.31 -20.24 -0.91
C VAL A 63 -23.46 -20.88 0.19
N GLN A 64 -24.01 -21.08 1.39
CA GLN A 64 -23.32 -21.72 2.51
C GLN A 64 -22.88 -23.18 2.23
N LYS A 65 -23.67 -23.93 1.42
CA LYS A 65 -23.28 -25.29 1.01
C LYS A 65 -22.14 -25.31 -0.01
N ARG A 66 -21.93 -24.21 -0.71
CA ARG A 66 -20.97 -24.11 -1.81
C ARG A 66 -19.64 -23.52 -1.36
N TYR A 67 -19.68 -22.55 -0.49
CA TYR A 67 -18.52 -21.82 0.01
C TYR A 67 -18.31 -22.08 1.49
N ASP A 68 -17.04 -22.25 1.88
CA ASP A 68 -16.66 -22.35 3.29
C ASP A 68 -16.67 -20.94 3.93
N GLY A 69 -17.85 -20.47 4.28
CA GLY A 69 -18.05 -19.14 4.84
C GLY A 69 -17.81 -17.99 3.85
N LYS A 70 -17.70 -16.77 4.41
CA LYS A 70 -17.44 -15.56 3.62
C LYS A 70 -16.05 -15.58 2.99
N ALA A 71 -15.07 -16.18 3.67
CA ALA A 71 -13.69 -16.27 3.18
C ALA A 71 -13.60 -17.16 1.92
N GLY A 72 -14.33 -18.26 1.84
CA GLY A 72 -14.34 -19.11 0.66
C GLY A 72 -14.93 -18.42 -0.59
N LEU A 73 -16.00 -17.62 -0.44
CA LEU A 73 -16.55 -16.83 -1.55
C LEU A 73 -15.57 -15.71 -1.97
N ALA A 74 -14.97 -15.03 -1.00
CA ALA A 74 -13.97 -14.00 -1.28
C ALA A 74 -12.73 -14.58 -1.96
N ALA A 75 -12.26 -15.76 -1.55
CA ALA A 75 -11.11 -16.44 -2.18
C ALA A 75 -11.40 -16.80 -3.64
N GLU A 76 -12.61 -17.29 -3.97
CA GLU A 76 -12.98 -17.57 -5.36
C GLU A 76 -13.12 -16.28 -6.20
N ALA A 77 -13.67 -15.20 -5.62
CA ALA A 77 -13.73 -13.89 -6.28
C ALA A 77 -12.32 -13.32 -6.48
N TRP A 78 -11.45 -13.51 -5.50
CA TRP A 78 -10.05 -13.10 -5.59
C TRP A 78 -9.33 -13.80 -6.73
N GLU A 79 -9.32 -15.13 -6.74
CA GLU A 79 -8.60 -15.92 -7.74
C GLU A 79 -9.04 -15.64 -9.17
N ARG A 80 -10.37 -15.50 -9.39
CA ARG A 80 -10.93 -15.43 -10.74
C ARG A 80 -11.05 -14.02 -11.29
N ASP A 81 -11.31 -13.05 -10.43
CA ASP A 81 -11.73 -11.72 -10.88
C ASP A 81 -10.81 -10.62 -10.33
N LEU A 82 -10.53 -10.60 -9.01
CA LEU A 82 -9.85 -9.48 -8.37
C LEU A 82 -8.33 -9.51 -8.51
N TYR A 83 -7.72 -10.69 -8.34
CA TYR A 83 -6.26 -10.85 -8.48
C TYR A 83 -5.79 -10.51 -9.91
N PRO A 84 -6.43 -11.01 -11.00
CA PRO A 84 -6.08 -10.59 -12.34
C PRO A 84 -6.30 -9.09 -12.60
N ALA A 85 -7.36 -8.50 -12.02
CA ALA A 85 -7.64 -7.07 -12.16
C ALA A 85 -6.54 -6.22 -11.50
N LEU A 86 -6.19 -6.54 -10.25
CA LEU A 86 -5.17 -5.81 -9.48
C LEU A 86 -3.78 -5.96 -10.11
N THR A 87 -3.36 -7.22 -10.36
CA THR A 87 -2.03 -7.49 -10.94
C THR A 87 -1.90 -6.94 -12.36
N GLY A 88 -2.99 -6.95 -13.14
CA GLY A 88 -3.04 -6.31 -14.45
C GLY A 88 -2.90 -4.79 -14.37
N ALA A 89 -3.52 -4.13 -13.38
CA ALA A 89 -3.39 -2.70 -13.17
C ALA A 89 -1.98 -2.33 -12.71
N LEU A 90 -1.44 -3.02 -11.70
CA LEU A 90 -0.07 -2.82 -11.21
C LEU A 90 0.97 -3.14 -12.29
N GLY A 91 0.76 -4.22 -13.05
CA GLY A 91 1.64 -4.58 -14.16
C GLY A 91 1.72 -3.50 -15.24
N ARG A 92 0.59 -2.85 -15.57
CA ARG A 92 0.59 -1.69 -16.49
C ARG A 92 1.35 -0.51 -15.90
N ALA A 93 1.15 -0.19 -14.62
CA ALA A 93 1.87 0.91 -13.97
C ALA A 93 3.39 0.66 -13.96
N LEU A 94 3.81 -0.57 -13.65
CA LEU A 94 5.22 -0.97 -13.71
C LEU A 94 5.78 -0.93 -15.15
N ALA A 95 5.06 -1.48 -16.11
CA ALA A 95 5.51 -1.54 -17.51
C ALA A 95 5.64 -0.15 -18.15
N THR A 96 4.81 0.80 -17.75
CA THR A 96 4.84 2.18 -18.27
C THR A 96 5.69 3.12 -17.42
N GLY A 97 5.91 2.82 -16.14
CA GLY A 97 6.70 3.65 -15.23
C GLY A 97 8.18 3.27 -15.15
N LEU A 98 8.52 1.99 -15.37
CA LEU A 98 9.89 1.56 -15.32
C LEU A 98 10.61 1.82 -16.67
N PRO A 99 11.81 2.39 -16.65
CA PRO A 99 12.60 2.52 -17.87
C PRO A 99 12.86 1.13 -18.47
N PRO A 100 12.98 1.02 -19.81
CA PRO A 100 13.37 -0.23 -20.45
C PRO A 100 14.68 -0.73 -19.83
N ALA A 101 14.76 -2.04 -19.57
CA ALA A 101 16.01 -2.63 -19.09
C ALA A 101 17.13 -2.25 -20.07
N ALA A 102 18.23 -1.72 -19.55
CA ALA A 102 19.40 -1.45 -20.39
C ALA A 102 19.75 -2.77 -21.10
N PRO A 103 19.95 -2.77 -22.44
CA PRO A 103 20.46 -3.95 -23.10
C PRO A 103 21.75 -4.34 -22.37
N ASP A 104 21.89 -5.64 -22.03
CA ASP A 104 23.07 -6.16 -21.34
C ASP A 104 24.30 -5.43 -21.83
N SER A 105 24.78 -4.47 -21.06
CA SER A 105 26.01 -3.76 -21.38
C SER A 105 27.09 -4.80 -21.22
N GLN A 106 27.48 -5.41 -22.33
CA GLN A 106 28.75 -6.11 -22.39
C GLN A 106 29.76 -5.15 -21.74
N ALA A 107 30.30 -5.56 -20.60
CA ALA A 107 31.30 -4.79 -19.90
C ALA A 107 32.31 -4.36 -20.95
N PRO A 108 32.67 -3.05 -21.04
CA PRO A 108 33.63 -2.60 -22.04
C PRO A 108 34.87 -3.45 -21.89
N GLU A 109 35.31 -4.08 -22.97
CA GLU A 109 36.54 -4.86 -22.96
C GLU A 109 37.66 -3.98 -22.40
N PRO A 110 38.45 -4.44 -21.41
CA PRO A 110 39.52 -3.65 -20.84
C PRO A 110 40.56 -3.41 -21.91
N GLY A 111 40.54 -2.23 -22.53
CA GLY A 111 41.52 -1.84 -23.55
C GLY A 111 40.99 -1.08 -24.78
N ALA A 112 39.68 -0.85 -24.91
CA ALA A 112 39.19 -0.04 -26.00
C ALA A 112 39.52 1.45 -25.79
N PRO A 113 40.22 2.13 -26.75
CA PRO A 113 40.53 3.56 -26.63
C PRO A 113 39.25 4.39 -26.68
N ALA A 114 39.11 5.36 -25.77
CA ALA A 114 38.00 6.31 -25.74
C ALA A 114 37.88 7.03 -27.12
N PRO A 115 36.67 7.19 -27.66
CA PRO A 115 36.43 7.95 -28.86
C PRO A 115 36.77 9.42 -28.62
N ALA A 116 37.78 9.91 -29.31
CA ALA A 116 38.16 11.32 -29.31
C ALA A 116 37.13 12.10 -30.14
N GLY A 117 36.57 13.17 -29.57
CA GLY A 117 35.88 14.24 -30.28
C GLY A 117 34.39 14.14 -30.36
N ALA A 118 33.70 14.48 -29.27
CA ALA A 118 32.34 15.04 -29.34
C ALA A 118 32.46 16.56 -29.14
N GLU A 119 32.25 17.33 -30.22
CA GLU A 119 32.07 18.78 -30.12
C GLU A 119 30.78 19.10 -29.31
N PRO A 120 30.78 20.18 -28.52
CA PRO A 120 29.58 20.58 -27.78
C PRO A 120 28.51 21.05 -28.79
N ALA A 121 27.37 20.38 -28.79
CA ALA A 121 26.19 20.77 -29.56
C ALA A 121 25.74 22.16 -29.14
N SER A 122 25.59 23.05 -30.13
CA SER A 122 25.15 24.44 -29.99
C SER A 122 23.78 24.55 -29.30
N GLU A 123 23.72 25.36 -28.26
CA GLU A 123 22.47 25.91 -27.69
C GLU A 123 21.66 26.64 -28.78
N GLY A 124 20.48 26.12 -29.12
CA GLY A 124 19.59 26.79 -30.06
C GLY A 124 18.40 25.96 -30.50
N ALA A 125 17.55 25.53 -29.55
CA ALA A 125 16.16 25.19 -29.87
C ALA A 125 15.31 25.26 -28.60
N SER A 126 14.67 26.40 -28.38
CA SER A 126 13.56 26.55 -27.41
C SER A 126 12.34 25.83 -27.96
N GLY A 127 12.17 24.57 -27.56
CA GLY A 127 11.05 23.70 -27.96
C GLY A 127 11.38 22.26 -27.58
N GLY A 128 11.68 21.99 -26.30
CA GLY A 128 11.83 20.63 -25.82
C GLY A 128 10.49 19.88 -26.00
N PRO A 129 10.52 18.57 -26.35
CA PRO A 129 9.31 17.76 -26.40
C PRO A 129 8.60 17.85 -25.06
N SER A 130 7.28 18.06 -25.08
CA SER A 130 6.47 18.07 -23.86
C SER A 130 6.75 16.82 -23.05
N VAL A 131 7.16 16.98 -21.79
CA VAL A 131 7.45 15.87 -20.85
C VAL A 131 6.22 14.98 -20.64
N LEU A 132 5.04 15.42 -21.03
CA LEU A 132 3.77 14.74 -20.87
C LEU A 132 3.57 13.58 -21.86
N GLU A 133 4.08 13.65 -23.10
CA GLU A 133 3.86 12.58 -24.08
C GLU A 133 4.49 11.22 -23.68
N PRO A 134 5.74 11.16 -23.21
CA PRO A 134 6.33 9.89 -22.75
C PRO A 134 5.65 9.32 -21.50
N ALA A 135 5.04 10.17 -20.67
CA ALA A 135 4.43 9.78 -19.41
C ALA A 135 2.93 9.38 -19.54
N ALA A 136 2.29 9.58 -20.71
CA ALA A 136 0.85 9.40 -20.86
C ALA A 136 0.37 8.02 -20.40
N GLY A 137 1.05 6.95 -20.79
CA GLY A 137 0.71 5.58 -20.38
C GLY A 137 0.84 5.36 -18.86
N PHE A 138 1.84 5.96 -18.23
CA PHE A 138 2.03 5.91 -16.79
C PHE A 138 0.94 6.69 -16.05
N ILE A 139 0.62 7.90 -16.52
CA ILE A 139 -0.44 8.74 -15.97
C ILE A 139 -1.79 8.00 -16.01
N ASP A 140 -2.13 7.39 -17.14
CA ASP A 140 -3.35 6.60 -17.30
C ASP A 140 -3.39 5.41 -16.34
N ALA A 141 -2.29 4.66 -16.23
CA ALA A 141 -2.19 3.53 -15.33
C ALA A 141 -2.33 3.93 -13.86
N MET A 142 -1.71 5.04 -13.44
CA MET A 142 -1.80 5.55 -12.07
C MET A 142 -3.17 6.17 -11.76
N THR A 143 -3.81 6.80 -12.74
CA THR A 143 -5.17 7.34 -12.59
C THR A 143 -6.20 6.25 -12.28
N ALA A 144 -5.97 5.02 -12.73
CA ALA A 144 -6.82 3.88 -12.39
C ALA A 144 -6.81 3.55 -10.87
N PHE A 145 -5.76 3.94 -10.13
CA PHE A 145 -5.71 3.83 -8.67
C PHE A 145 -6.27 5.07 -7.97
N ALA A 146 -6.09 6.25 -8.53
CA ALA A 146 -6.69 7.48 -8.00
C ALA A 146 -8.22 7.48 -8.13
N ARG A 147 -8.76 6.80 -9.13
CA ARG A 147 -10.20 6.63 -9.40
C ARG A 147 -10.53 5.16 -9.64
N PRO A 148 -10.42 4.31 -8.58
CA PRO A 148 -10.47 2.88 -8.75
C PRO A 148 -11.86 2.40 -9.18
N ALA A 149 -11.88 1.53 -10.19
CA ALA A 149 -13.06 0.72 -10.52
C ALA A 149 -13.44 -0.17 -9.34
N THR A 150 -14.65 -0.70 -9.34
CA THR A 150 -15.20 -1.55 -8.27
C THR A 150 -14.26 -2.73 -7.94
N GLU A 151 -13.72 -3.38 -8.96
CA GLU A 151 -12.81 -4.51 -8.81
C GLU A 151 -11.49 -4.12 -8.15
N ILE A 152 -10.91 -2.99 -8.54
CA ILE A 152 -9.65 -2.49 -7.92
C ILE A 152 -9.90 -2.11 -6.47
N ARG A 153 -11.02 -1.43 -6.17
CA ARG A 153 -11.38 -1.08 -4.79
C ARG A 153 -11.57 -2.32 -3.91
N ALA A 154 -12.32 -3.31 -4.39
CA ALA A 154 -12.52 -4.57 -3.68
C ALA A 154 -11.20 -5.34 -3.51
N ALA A 155 -10.34 -5.36 -4.53
CA ALA A 155 -9.05 -6.02 -4.49
C ALA A 155 -8.11 -5.37 -3.45
N VAL A 156 -8.00 -4.04 -3.47
CA VAL A 156 -7.21 -3.29 -2.48
C VAL A 156 -7.74 -3.56 -1.07
N GLU A 157 -9.06 -3.50 -0.84
CA GLU A 157 -9.66 -3.84 0.46
C GLU A 157 -9.30 -5.25 0.92
N LEU A 158 -9.38 -6.27 0.05
CA LEU A 158 -9.01 -7.63 0.44
C LEU A 158 -7.52 -7.78 0.74
N VAL A 159 -6.64 -7.09 0.00
CA VAL A 159 -5.20 -7.05 0.31
C VAL A 159 -4.97 -6.44 1.69
N LEU A 160 -5.55 -5.29 1.98
CA LEU A 160 -5.40 -4.63 3.28
C LEU A 160 -5.97 -5.50 4.42
N ALA A 161 -7.17 -6.05 4.24
CA ALA A 161 -7.78 -6.94 5.23
C ALA A 161 -6.95 -8.21 5.46
N SER A 162 -6.27 -8.74 4.43
CA SER A 162 -5.44 -9.94 4.54
C SER A 162 -4.20 -9.78 5.42
N LEU A 163 -3.76 -8.55 5.64
CA LEU A 163 -2.64 -8.23 6.53
C LEU A 163 -2.99 -8.48 8.01
N VAL A 164 -4.28 -8.43 8.36
CA VAL A 164 -4.74 -8.60 9.75
C VAL A 164 -5.73 -9.76 9.94
N ASP A 165 -6.35 -10.28 8.87
CA ASP A 165 -7.29 -11.41 8.94
C ASP A 165 -6.64 -12.72 8.43
N PRO A 166 -6.35 -13.69 9.33
CA PRO A 166 -5.74 -14.96 8.96
C PRO A 166 -6.53 -15.78 7.93
N ALA A 167 -7.86 -15.56 7.85
CA ALA A 167 -8.67 -16.28 6.86
C ALA A 167 -8.36 -15.87 5.42
N LEU A 168 -7.78 -14.70 5.22
CA LEU A 168 -7.36 -14.17 3.92
C LEU A 168 -5.85 -14.34 3.66
N ALA A 169 -5.05 -14.71 4.67
CA ALA A 169 -3.60 -14.78 4.53
C ALA A 169 -3.18 -15.73 3.39
N GLY A 170 -3.64 -16.97 3.39
CA GLY A 170 -3.33 -17.94 2.34
C GLY A 170 -3.89 -17.56 0.96
N PRO A 171 -5.21 -17.30 0.83
CA PRO A 171 -5.79 -17.09 -0.48
C PRO A 171 -5.51 -15.72 -1.11
N VAL A 172 -5.22 -14.69 -0.32
CA VAL A 172 -5.05 -13.32 -0.81
C VAL A 172 -3.61 -12.81 -0.61
N LEU A 173 -3.10 -12.85 0.63
CA LEU A 173 -1.83 -12.21 0.97
C LEU A 173 -0.62 -12.89 0.31
N GLU A 174 -0.52 -14.21 0.41
CA GLU A 174 0.63 -14.93 -0.11
C GLU A 174 0.77 -14.82 -1.65
N PRO A 175 -0.29 -15.00 -2.46
CA PRO A 175 -0.20 -14.77 -3.90
C PRO A 175 0.17 -13.33 -4.24
N THR A 176 -0.35 -12.35 -3.48
CA THR A 176 -0.03 -10.93 -3.67
C THR A 176 1.45 -10.67 -3.41
N ARG A 177 1.96 -11.11 -2.25
CA ARG A 177 3.39 -10.96 -1.91
C ARG A 177 4.31 -11.61 -2.92
N GLN A 178 3.95 -12.83 -3.36
CA GLN A 178 4.75 -13.52 -4.37
C GLN A 178 4.80 -12.72 -5.67
N TRP A 179 3.64 -12.26 -6.16
CA TRP A 179 3.61 -11.45 -7.38
C TRP A 179 4.43 -10.15 -7.23
N LEU A 180 4.34 -9.48 -6.08
CA LEU A 180 5.10 -8.26 -5.83
C LEU A 180 6.61 -8.53 -5.80
N ARG A 181 7.06 -9.62 -5.17
CA ARG A 181 8.48 -10.01 -5.20
C ARG A 181 8.95 -10.28 -6.62
N ASP A 182 8.19 -11.04 -7.37
CA ASP A 182 8.56 -11.42 -8.75
C ASP A 182 8.70 -10.19 -9.67
N HIS A 183 7.89 -9.15 -9.46
CA HIS A 183 7.81 -7.99 -10.37
C HIS A 183 8.53 -6.74 -9.85
N VAL A 184 8.75 -6.63 -8.55
CA VAL A 184 9.37 -5.45 -7.92
C VAL A 184 10.79 -5.73 -7.48
N THR A 185 11.05 -6.85 -6.76
CA THR A 185 12.38 -7.12 -6.20
C THR A 185 13.19 -8.16 -6.99
N GLY A 186 12.58 -8.80 -7.97
CA GLY A 186 13.20 -9.91 -8.71
C GLY A 186 13.02 -11.25 -8.00
N THR A 187 13.04 -12.35 -8.74
CA THR A 187 12.85 -13.70 -8.20
C THR A 187 14.03 -14.13 -7.33
N PRO A 188 13.81 -14.54 -6.07
CA PRO A 188 14.78 -15.42 -5.40
C PRO A 188 14.84 -16.76 -6.16
N GLU A 189 16.03 -17.30 -6.35
CA GLU A 189 16.17 -18.63 -6.96
C GLU A 189 15.30 -19.66 -6.21
N PRO A 190 14.57 -20.57 -6.94
CA PRO A 190 13.78 -21.61 -6.31
C PRO A 190 14.69 -22.50 -5.46
N GLY A 191 14.48 -22.52 -4.16
CA GLY A 191 15.25 -23.40 -3.24
C GLY A 191 16.02 -22.68 -2.13
N THR A 192 16.06 -21.34 -2.11
CA THR A 192 16.56 -20.61 -0.93
C THR A 192 15.58 -20.76 0.23
N PRO A 193 16.01 -21.23 1.40
CA PRO A 193 15.18 -21.22 2.60
C PRO A 193 14.69 -19.79 2.83
N ASN A 194 13.40 -19.64 3.22
CA ASN A 194 12.81 -18.33 3.51
C ASN A 194 13.74 -17.57 4.49
N PRO A 195 14.44 -16.51 4.03
CA PRO A 195 15.36 -15.80 4.90
C PRO A 195 14.57 -15.14 6.04
N GLY A 196 15.10 -15.13 7.23
CA GLY A 196 14.57 -14.35 8.34
C GLY A 196 14.52 -12.86 7.99
N PRO A 197 13.78 -12.03 8.76
CA PRO A 197 13.69 -10.59 8.52
C PRO A 197 15.03 -9.86 8.73
N GLY A 198 15.99 -10.08 7.92
CA GLY A 198 17.37 -9.56 7.94
C GLY A 198 18.28 -10.27 6.94
N ASP A 199 17.86 -11.44 6.46
CA ASP A 199 18.66 -12.30 5.59
C ASP A 199 18.11 -12.40 4.16
N ALA A 200 17.17 -11.51 3.77
CA ALA A 200 16.63 -11.51 2.40
C ALA A 200 17.79 -11.21 1.41
N PRO A 201 17.95 -12.03 0.34
CA PRO A 201 18.94 -11.73 -0.68
C PRO A 201 18.65 -10.37 -1.29
N ALA A 202 19.70 -9.57 -1.45
CA ALA A 202 19.58 -8.27 -2.12
C ALA A 202 19.02 -8.48 -3.53
N PRO A 203 18.13 -7.59 -4.02
CA PRO A 203 17.62 -7.67 -5.38
C PRO A 203 18.76 -7.59 -6.40
N ALA A 204 18.60 -8.28 -7.53
CA ALA A 204 19.60 -8.29 -8.60
C ALA A 204 19.87 -6.87 -9.14
N ASP A 205 18.84 -6.02 -9.17
CA ASP A 205 18.92 -4.59 -9.50
C ASP A 205 18.20 -3.78 -8.42
N PRO A 206 18.92 -3.25 -7.41
CA PRO A 206 18.32 -2.50 -6.32
C PRO A 206 17.71 -1.16 -6.72
N VAL A 207 18.21 -0.53 -7.80
CA VAL A 207 17.63 0.71 -8.32
C VAL A 207 16.28 0.44 -8.95
N ARG A 208 16.18 -0.59 -9.77
CA ARG A 208 14.93 -1.01 -10.38
C ARG A 208 13.91 -1.47 -9.33
N ALA A 209 14.36 -2.17 -8.29
CA ALA A 209 13.51 -2.55 -7.16
C ALA A 209 12.98 -1.33 -6.40
N ALA A 210 13.81 -0.30 -6.18
CA ALA A 210 13.38 0.96 -5.57
C ALA A 210 12.34 1.68 -6.46
N GLN A 211 12.56 1.75 -7.78
CA GLN A 211 11.61 2.32 -8.74
C GLN A 211 10.26 1.58 -8.71
N GLY A 212 10.27 0.25 -8.77
CA GLY A 212 9.05 -0.55 -8.69
C GLY A 212 8.31 -0.37 -7.36
N THR A 213 9.05 -0.28 -6.26
CA THR A 213 8.52 -0.01 -4.92
C THR A 213 7.88 1.38 -4.84
N ALA A 214 8.48 2.41 -5.45
CA ALA A 214 7.90 3.74 -5.52
C ALA A 214 6.57 3.75 -6.30
N ILE A 215 6.52 3.09 -7.46
CA ILE A 215 5.28 2.95 -8.24
C ILE A 215 4.18 2.27 -7.41
N LEU A 216 4.52 1.18 -6.71
CA LEU A 216 3.59 0.47 -5.83
C LEU A 216 3.10 1.35 -4.68
N THR A 217 4.00 2.13 -4.06
CA THR A 217 3.68 3.08 -3.00
C THR A 217 2.66 4.12 -3.47
N TRP A 218 2.91 4.76 -4.61
CA TRP A 218 1.97 5.71 -5.20
C TRP A 218 0.64 5.06 -5.58
N ALA A 219 0.65 3.89 -6.20
CA ALA A 219 -0.56 3.19 -6.62
C ALA A 219 -1.46 2.85 -5.42
N LEU A 220 -0.93 2.20 -4.38
CA LEU A 220 -1.68 1.84 -3.18
C LEU A 220 -2.11 3.08 -2.39
N GLY A 221 -1.22 4.06 -2.25
CA GLY A 221 -1.53 5.32 -1.60
C GLY A 221 -2.68 6.07 -2.29
N LEU A 222 -2.64 6.20 -3.61
CA LEU A 222 -3.73 6.81 -4.40
C LEU A 222 -5.03 6.04 -4.23
N ALA A 223 -4.99 4.70 -4.19
CA ALA A 223 -6.19 3.88 -4.03
C ALA A 223 -6.87 4.11 -2.67
N VAL A 224 -6.11 4.13 -1.56
CA VAL A 224 -6.68 4.39 -0.23
C VAL A 224 -7.05 5.86 -0.05
N PHE A 225 -6.33 6.76 -0.70
CA PHE A 225 -6.61 8.20 -0.67
C PHE A 225 -7.83 8.59 -1.53
N SER A 226 -8.26 7.75 -2.46
CA SER A 226 -9.31 8.01 -3.47
C SER A 226 -10.69 8.39 -2.90
N THR A 227 -10.97 8.09 -1.64
CA THR A 227 -12.26 8.39 -1.01
C THR A 227 -12.36 9.79 -0.41
N ARG A 228 -11.27 10.55 -0.38
CA ARG A 228 -11.26 11.94 0.10
C ARG A 228 -12.01 12.82 -0.90
N PRO A 229 -12.93 13.71 -0.44
CA PRO A 229 -13.79 14.49 -1.35
C PRO A 229 -13.02 15.36 -2.35
N TRP A 230 -11.86 15.87 -1.93
CA TRP A 230 -11.03 16.74 -2.76
C TRP A 230 -10.26 16.01 -3.86
N THR A 231 -10.10 14.68 -3.78
CA THR A 231 -9.36 13.91 -4.79
C THR A 231 -10.09 13.87 -6.15
N ALA A 232 -11.42 14.04 -6.15
CA ALA A 232 -12.22 14.00 -7.37
C ALA A 232 -11.88 15.16 -8.35
N THR A 233 -11.41 16.29 -7.81
CA THR A 233 -11.07 17.50 -8.58
C THR A 233 -9.58 17.70 -8.79
N MET A 234 -8.74 16.77 -8.29
CA MET A 234 -7.29 16.88 -8.41
C MET A 234 -6.81 16.60 -9.82
N ASP A 235 -5.95 17.47 -10.33
CA ASP A 235 -5.13 17.19 -11.50
C ASP A 235 -3.78 16.60 -11.05
N LEU A 236 -3.65 15.29 -11.18
CA LEU A 236 -2.43 14.55 -10.84
C LEU A 236 -1.46 14.44 -12.03
N ALA A 237 -1.88 14.79 -13.23
CA ALA A 237 -1.09 14.55 -14.44
C ALA A 237 0.30 15.22 -14.40
N PRO A 238 0.46 16.49 -13.98
CA PRO A 238 1.78 17.09 -13.85
C PRO A 238 2.68 16.39 -12.84
N ALA A 239 2.14 16.04 -11.67
CA ALA A 239 2.89 15.34 -10.62
C ALA A 239 3.32 13.94 -11.05
N LEU A 240 2.43 13.19 -11.71
CA LEU A 240 2.74 11.86 -12.24
C LEU A 240 3.74 11.91 -13.40
N ALA A 241 3.67 12.94 -14.25
CA ALA A 241 4.67 13.15 -15.30
C ALA A 241 6.06 13.41 -14.69
N HIS A 242 6.11 14.23 -13.62
CA HIS A 242 7.35 14.50 -12.90
C HIS A 242 7.88 13.26 -12.17
N ALA A 243 7.02 12.49 -11.52
CA ALA A 243 7.37 11.21 -10.92
C ALA A 243 7.93 10.22 -11.96
N HIS A 244 7.29 10.10 -13.12
CA HIS A 244 7.77 9.30 -14.24
C HIS A 244 9.14 9.76 -14.73
N TRP A 245 9.36 11.08 -14.85
CA TRP A 245 10.66 11.64 -15.19
C TRP A 245 11.74 11.26 -14.16
N ALA A 246 11.43 11.35 -12.85
CA ALA A 246 12.37 10.96 -11.79
C ALA A 246 12.73 9.47 -11.84
N LEU A 247 11.73 8.60 -12.13
CA LEU A 247 11.97 7.17 -12.37
C LEU A 247 12.89 6.92 -13.57
N ALA A 248 12.75 7.70 -14.64
CA ALA A 248 13.56 7.56 -15.83
C ALA A 248 14.99 8.12 -15.69
N ASN A 249 15.23 8.97 -14.69
CA ASN A 249 16.53 9.65 -14.48
C ASN A 249 17.07 9.40 -13.06
N PRO A 250 17.31 8.15 -12.65
CA PRO A 250 17.75 7.84 -11.30
C PRO A 250 19.14 8.37 -11.02
N THR A 251 19.38 8.88 -9.80
CA THR A 251 20.72 9.20 -9.31
C THR A 251 21.48 7.94 -8.88
N ALA A 252 22.77 8.07 -8.63
CA ALA A 252 23.57 6.96 -8.11
C ALA A 252 23.11 6.57 -6.68
N PRO A 253 23.08 5.28 -6.34
CA PRO A 253 22.80 4.86 -4.97
C PRO A 253 23.83 5.40 -3.99
N VAL A 254 23.37 5.92 -2.85
CA VAL A 254 24.24 6.33 -1.74
C VAL A 254 23.78 5.66 -0.44
N ALA A 255 24.70 5.52 0.49
CA ALA A 255 24.35 5.06 1.84
C ALA A 255 23.48 6.12 2.54
N LEU A 256 22.29 5.75 2.94
CA LEU A 256 21.41 6.64 3.70
C LEU A 256 21.91 6.76 5.14
N PRO A 257 21.77 7.94 5.77
CA PRO A 257 22.13 8.13 7.17
C PRO A 257 21.45 7.10 8.08
N ASP A 258 22.18 6.59 9.09
CA ASP A 258 21.63 5.69 10.13
C ASP A 258 20.80 6.46 11.17
N ALA A 259 20.48 7.70 10.90
CA ALA A 259 19.68 8.52 11.78
C ALA A 259 18.30 7.89 11.97
N VAL A 260 18.04 7.43 13.19
CA VAL A 260 16.77 6.87 13.60
C VAL A 260 15.90 7.99 14.16
N ALA A 261 14.72 8.15 13.58
CA ALA A 261 13.71 9.03 14.18
C ALA A 261 13.11 8.30 15.38
N THR A 262 13.65 8.59 16.58
CA THR A 262 13.27 7.88 17.84
C THR A 262 11.77 7.95 18.10
N HIS A 263 11.10 9.04 17.70
CA HIS A 263 9.66 9.19 17.83
C HIS A 263 8.84 8.07 17.13
N LEU A 264 9.44 7.36 16.15
CA LEU A 264 8.77 6.21 15.50
C LEU A 264 8.82 4.93 16.34
N TYR A 265 9.68 4.85 17.36
CA TYR A 265 9.84 3.66 18.19
C TYR A 265 9.36 3.87 19.64
N ASP A 266 9.26 5.13 20.08
CA ASP A 266 8.81 5.45 21.43
C ASP A 266 7.28 5.52 21.52
N SER A 267 6.73 5.33 22.74
CA SER A 267 5.32 5.58 22.99
C SER A 267 5.00 7.05 22.74
N PRO A 268 4.01 7.38 21.91
CA PRO A 268 3.60 8.76 21.69
C PRO A 268 2.69 9.27 22.81
N PHE A 269 2.41 8.47 23.84
CA PHE A 269 1.41 8.79 24.85
C PHE A 269 2.05 9.32 26.13
N ASN A 270 1.69 10.55 26.48
CA ASN A 270 2.16 11.23 27.68
C ASN A 270 1.02 12.08 28.24
N THR A 271 0.02 11.40 28.81
CA THR A 271 -1.10 12.05 29.48
C THR A 271 -0.83 12.23 30.98
N ASP A 272 -1.72 12.93 31.69
CA ASP A 272 -1.61 13.08 33.15
C ASP A 272 -1.94 11.79 33.94
N ASP A 273 -2.40 10.73 33.27
CA ASP A 273 -2.75 9.44 33.92
C ASP A 273 -2.01 8.29 33.24
N PRO A 274 -1.00 7.68 33.87
CA PRO A 274 -0.23 6.55 33.32
C PRO A 274 -1.07 5.36 32.92
N ARG A 275 -2.29 5.18 33.50
CA ARG A 275 -3.20 4.10 33.09
C ARG A 275 -3.84 4.39 31.74
N ILE A 276 -4.02 5.67 31.40
CA ILE A 276 -4.52 6.07 30.08
C ILE A 276 -3.42 5.83 29.06
N ASP A 277 -2.17 6.23 29.33
CA ASP A 277 -1.04 5.99 28.44
C ASP A 277 -0.89 4.50 28.15
N LEU A 278 -0.91 3.66 29.20
CA LEU A 278 -0.84 2.21 29.06
C LEU A 278 -2.05 1.62 28.28
N ALA A 279 -3.23 2.22 28.43
CA ALA A 279 -4.41 1.79 27.64
C ALA A 279 -4.27 2.14 26.16
N LEU A 280 -3.71 3.31 25.84
CA LEU A 280 -3.44 3.73 24.46
C LEU A 280 -2.32 2.87 23.84
N ASP A 281 -1.24 2.58 24.56
CA ASP A 281 -0.17 1.67 24.12
C ASP A 281 -0.72 0.25 23.83
N ASN A 282 -1.53 -0.30 24.74
CA ASN A 282 -2.15 -1.60 24.54
C ASN A 282 -3.18 -1.59 23.38
N ALA A 283 -3.83 -0.46 23.13
CA ALA A 283 -4.74 -0.31 22.00
C ALA A 283 -3.94 -0.28 20.67
N LEU A 284 -2.87 0.52 20.61
CA LEU A 284 -1.94 0.57 19.47
C LEU A 284 -1.39 -0.83 19.16
N ALA A 285 -0.81 -1.51 20.13
CA ALA A 285 -0.25 -2.84 19.98
C ALA A 285 -1.30 -3.88 19.56
N SER A 286 -2.53 -3.80 20.09
CA SER A 286 -3.60 -4.74 19.73
C SER A 286 -4.11 -4.50 18.33
N ILE A 287 -4.36 -3.24 17.94
CA ILE A 287 -4.78 -2.88 16.57
C ILE A 287 -3.68 -3.22 15.59
N GLY A 288 -2.42 -2.90 15.92
CA GLY A 288 -1.24 -3.19 15.12
C GLY A 288 -0.97 -4.69 14.89
N THR A 289 -1.49 -5.55 15.75
CA THR A 289 -1.27 -7.00 15.63
C THR A 289 -2.45 -7.74 14.98
N ILE A 290 -3.68 -7.40 15.34
CA ILE A 290 -4.88 -8.16 14.93
C ILE A 290 -5.93 -7.32 14.22
N GLY A 291 -5.65 -6.06 13.93
CA GLY A 291 -6.56 -5.13 13.29
C GLY A 291 -7.64 -4.57 14.22
N TYR A 292 -8.27 -3.47 13.76
CA TYR A 292 -9.30 -2.78 14.53
C TYR A 292 -10.51 -3.68 14.85
N HIS A 293 -11.08 -4.36 13.87
CA HIS A 293 -12.34 -5.11 14.09
C HIS A 293 -12.20 -6.24 15.10
N ARG A 294 -11.04 -6.91 15.13
CA ARG A 294 -10.77 -8.04 16.04
C ARG A 294 -10.29 -7.59 17.42
N THR A 295 -9.86 -6.35 17.59
CA THR A 295 -9.49 -5.77 18.88
C THR A 295 -10.74 -5.57 19.74
N ARG A 296 -10.70 -6.02 21.01
CA ARG A 296 -11.81 -5.89 21.97
C ARG A 296 -11.38 -5.03 23.15
N LEU A 297 -12.27 -4.15 23.62
CA LEU A 297 -12.00 -3.27 24.76
C LEU A 297 -11.67 -4.05 26.04
N VAL A 298 -12.34 -5.18 26.26
CA VAL A 298 -12.09 -6.05 27.42
C VAL A 298 -10.65 -6.62 27.43
N ASP A 299 -10.09 -6.91 26.26
CA ASP A 299 -8.71 -7.42 26.16
C ASP A 299 -7.69 -6.30 26.45
N ILE A 300 -7.95 -5.09 25.95
CA ILE A 300 -7.15 -3.90 26.29
C ILE A 300 -7.22 -3.61 27.78
N ALA A 301 -8.43 -3.58 28.38
CA ALA A 301 -8.61 -3.34 29.79
C ALA A 301 -7.85 -4.36 30.65
N THR A 302 -7.93 -5.64 30.28
CA THR A 302 -7.19 -6.74 30.97
C THR A 302 -5.68 -6.53 30.90
N LYS A 303 -5.12 -6.21 29.71
CA LYS A 303 -3.70 -5.93 29.54
C LYS A 303 -3.23 -4.71 30.31
N THR A 304 -4.09 -3.71 30.41
CA THR A 304 -3.82 -2.44 31.14
C THR A 304 -3.96 -2.62 32.66
N GLY A 305 -4.64 -3.66 33.13
CA GLY A 305 -4.94 -3.88 34.56
C GLY A 305 -6.06 -2.95 35.10
N VAL A 306 -6.97 -2.48 34.22
CA VAL A 306 -8.12 -1.65 34.57
C VAL A 306 -9.43 -2.36 34.22
N SER A 307 -10.56 -1.81 34.66
CA SER A 307 -11.88 -2.31 34.23
C SER A 307 -12.22 -1.82 32.81
N GLU A 308 -13.03 -2.59 32.08
CA GLU A 308 -13.60 -2.13 30.80
C GLU A 308 -14.40 -0.82 30.97
N GLY A 309 -15.08 -0.68 32.10
CA GLY A 309 -15.80 0.57 32.47
C GLY A 309 -14.87 1.78 32.55
N PHE A 310 -13.63 1.64 33.02
CA PHE A 310 -12.65 2.72 33.02
C PHE A 310 -12.37 3.20 31.58
N ILE A 311 -12.15 2.25 30.65
CA ILE A 311 -11.91 2.57 29.22
C ILE A 311 -13.15 3.25 28.61
N LEU A 312 -14.36 2.72 28.87
CA LEU A 312 -15.61 3.26 28.31
C LEU A 312 -15.96 4.65 28.87
N ILE A 313 -15.69 4.92 30.15
CA ILE A 313 -15.90 6.26 30.73
C ILE A 313 -15.00 7.29 30.02
N ARG A 314 -13.76 6.91 29.67
CA ARG A 314 -12.78 7.84 29.10
C ARG A 314 -12.96 8.02 27.59
N PHE A 315 -13.22 6.94 26.86
CA PHE A 315 -13.21 6.94 25.40
C PHE A 315 -14.59 6.68 24.77
N THR A 316 -15.60 6.36 25.57
CA THR A 316 -17.00 6.11 25.19
C THR A 316 -17.19 4.87 24.29
N THR A 317 -16.33 4.69 23.27
CA THR A 317 -16.40 3.60 22.30
C THR A 317 -15.00 3.12 21.91
N LYS A 318 -14.94 1.96 21.25
CA LYS A 318 -13.67 1.50 20.63
C LYS A 318 -13.15 2.49 19.58
N LEU A 319 -14.06 3.11 18.81
CA LEU A 319 -13.66 4.15 17.86
C LEU A 319 -13.11 5.39 18.56
N GLY A 320 -13.69 5.79 19.69
CA GLY A 320 -13.17 6.89 20.50
C GLY A 320 -11.78 6.59 21.07
N LEU A 321 -11.51 5.34 21.47
CA LEU A 321 -10.18 4.91 21.87
C LEU A 321 -9.19 4.96 20.67
N MET A 322 -9.58 4.45 19.49
CA MET A 322 -8.74 4.53 18.30
C MET A 322 -8.47 5.98 17.88
N ARG A 323 -9.48 6.86 17.97
CA ARG A 323 -9.31 8.29 17.74
C ARG A 323 -8.24 8.88 18.65
N ALA A 324 -8.26 8.57 19.95
CA ALA A 324 -7.26 9.07 20.88
C ALA A 324 -5.85 8.59 20.55
N VAL A 325 -5.71 7.36 20.05
CA VAL A 325 -4.41 6.83 19.54
C VAL A 325 -3.95 7.61 18.31
N ILE A 326 -4.85 7.88 17.36
CA ILE A 326 -4.53 8.64 16.14
C ILE A 326 -4.19 10.10 16.48
N ASP A 327 -5.01 10.78 17.28
CA ASP A 327 -4.83 12.19 17.64
C ASP A 327 -3.48 12.41 18.32
N ALA A 328 -3.07 11.52 19.23
CA ALA A 328 -1.77 11.61 19.90
C ALA A 328 -0.60 11.36 18.90
N GLY A 329 -0.74 10.37 18.01
CA GLY A 329 0.24 10.10 16.96
C GLY A 329 0.45 11.30 16.02
N TYR A 330 -0.64 12.00 15.65
CA TYR A 330 -0.55 13.22 14.84
C TYR A 330 0.06 14.39 15.61
N ALA A 331 -0.36 14.61 16.86
CA ALA A 331 0.08 15.79 17.62
C ALA A 331 1.59 15.78 17.93
N GLU A 332 2.11 14.65 18.38
CA GLU A 332 3.52 14.52 18.79
C GLU A 332 4.40 13.97 17.66
N GLY A 333 3.89 13.03 16.88
CA GLY A 333 4.66 12.36 15.82
C GLY A 333 4.92 13.24 14.60
N TYR A 334 3.95 14.06 14.18
CA TYR A 334 4.09 14.89 12.98
C TYR A 334 5.16 15.98 13.14
N GLN A 335 5.14 16.71 14.25
CA GLN A 335 6.16 17.76 14.49
C GLN A 335 7.56 17.15 14.62
N ALA A 336 7.69 16.06 15.37
CA ALA A 336 8.96 15.36 15.49
C ALA A 336 9.48 14.82 14.14
N PHE A 337 8.58 14.42 13.26
CA PHE A 337 8.92 14.03 11.90
C PHE A 337 9.43 15.21 11.06
N ILE A 338 8.79 16.37 11.13
CA ILE A 338 9.24 17.58 10.43
C ILE A 338 10.62 18.01 10.92
N ASP A 339 10.82 18.12 12.24
CA ASP A 339 12.10 18.50 12.84
C ASP A 339 13.22 17.53 12.42
N TYR A 340 12.90 16.24 12.33
CA TYR A 340 13.83 15.24 11.85
C TYR A 340 14.18 15.44 10.37
N GLN A 341 13.19 15.64 9.52
CA GLN A 341 13.36 15.87 8.08
C GLN A 341 14.20 17.13 7.83
N GLU A 342 13.92 18.23 8.51
CA GLU A 342 14.67 19.48 8.37
C GLU A 342 16.14 19.29 8.75
N ARG A 343 16.44 18.55 9.82
CA ARG A 343 17.81 18.26 10.24
C ARG A 343 18.57 17.45 9.18
N ILE A 344 17.98 16.36 8.69
CA ILE A 344 18.62 15.53 7.66
C ILE A 344 18.76 16.31 6.35
N ALA A 345 17.77 17.11 5.98
CA ALA A 345 17.83 17.95 4.79
C ALA A 345 18.94 19.00 4.85
N ALA A 346 19.16 19.60 6.03
CA ALA A 346 20.25 20.57 6.25
C ALA A 346 21.65 19.94 6.12
N GLU A 347 21.80 18.67 6.53
CA GLU A 347 23.09 17.97 6.51
C GLU A 347 23.38 17.27 5.18
N HIS A 348 22.35 16.71 4.53
CA HIS A 348 22.50 15.79 3.39
C HIS A 348 21.69 16.18 2.15
N GLY A 349 20.87 17.22 2.26
CA GLY A 349 19.95 17.63 1.19
C GLY A 349 18.57 17.00 1.27
N PRO A 350 17.56 17.64 0.62
CA PRO A 350 16.16 17.24 0.75
C PRO A 350 15.87 15.84 0.17
N GLY A 351 16.52 15.44 -0.90
CA GLY A 351 16.33 14.13 -1.52
C GLY A 351 16.78 12.98 -0.61
N ILE A 352 17.88 13.15 0.11
CA ILE A 352 18.38 12.18 1.09
C ILE A 352 17.47 12.14 2.32
N ALA A 353 16.97 13.30 2.78
CA ALA A 353 16.01 13.37 3.87
C ALA A 353 14.75 12.56 3.53
N GLU A 354 14.17 12.77 2.36
CA GLU A 354 12.99 12.04 1.89
C GLU A 354 13.25 10.53 1.75
N ALA A 355 14.38 10.13 1.16
CA ALA A 355 14.78 8.72 1.07
C ALA A 355 14.91 8.07 2.46
N THR A 356 15.43 8.81 3.42
CA THR A 356 15.59 8.35 4.81
C THR A 356 14.21 8.20 5.49
N ALA A 357 13.27 9.12 5.23
CA ALA A 357 11.89 9.00 5.70
C ALA A 357 11.19 7.77 5.10
N TRP A 358 11.30 7.57 3.78
CA TRP A 358 10.72 6.39 3.13
C TRP A 358 11.25 5.10 3.77
N ARG A 359 12.59 5.00 3.93
CA ARG A 359 13.21 3.85 4.59
C ARG A 359 12.63 3.60 5.98
N GLN A 360 12.41 4.66 6.77
CA GLN A 360 11.86 4.52 8.12
C GLN A 360 10.40 4.09 8.12
N TYR A 361 9.57 4.64 7.24
CA TYR A 361 8.17 4.20 7.11
C TYR A 361 8.03 2.77 6.61
N LEU A 362 9.03 2.23 5.93
CA LEU A 362 9.09 0.84 5.48
C LEU A 362 9.73 -0.11 6.52
N ASP A 363 10.32 0.40 7.60
CA ASP A 363 11.04 -0.39 8.59
C ASP A 363 10.13 -1.40 9.29
N PRO A 364 10.40 -2.71 9.21
CA PRO A 364 9.56 -3.74 9.82
C PRO A 364 9.50 -3.66 11.35
N ARG A 365 10.41 -2.92 12.00
CA ARG A 365 10.40 -2.71 13.46
C ARG A 365 9.23 -1.84 13.93
N ILE A 366 8.60 -1.07 13.05
CA ILE A 366 7.40 -0.27 13.34
C ILE A 366 6.12 -0.87 12.74
N SER A 367 6.09 -2.18 12.52
CA SER A 367 4.97 -2.86 11.84
C SER A 367 3.62 -2.67 12.53
N ASP A 368 3.57 -2.48 13.83
CA ASP A 368 2.35 -2.14 14.58
C ASP A 368 1.80 -0.76 14.20
N ARG A 369 2.67 0.24 14.00
CA ARG A 369 2.29 1.58 13.55
C ARG A 369 1.91 1.59 12.07
N GLN A 370 2.66 0.84 11.24
CA GLN A 370 2.27 0.61 9.84
C GLN A 370 0.86 0.01 9.75
N THR A 371 0.57 -1.00 10.58
CA THR A 371 -0.76 -1.63 10.63
C THR A 371 -1.81 -0.65 11.15
N LEU A 372 -1.52 0.17 12.15
CA LEU A 372 -2.44 1.22 12.62
C LEU A 372 -2.77 2.21 11.50
N GLY A 373 -1.77 2.73 10.79
CA GLY A 373 -1.95 3.63 9.65
C GLY A 373 -2.80 2.99 8.55
N MET A 374 -2.45 1.78 8.13
CA MET A 374 -3.20 1.00 7.16
C MET A 374 -4.65 0.74 7.60
N GLU A 375 -4.90 0.35 8.86
CA GLU A 375 -6.25 0.15 9.39
C GLU A 375 -7.04 1.46 9.47
N THR A 376 -6.39 2.58 9.78
CA THR A 376 -6.99 3.91 9.75
C THR A 376 -7.48 4.27 8.35
N ASP A 377 -6.64 4.07 7.35
CA ASP A 377 -7.00 4.28 5.94
C ASP A 377 -8.10 3.34 5.49
N ARG A 378 -7.94 2.04 5.77
CA ARG A 378 -8.92 1.01 5.41
C ARG A 378 -10.31 1.31 5.98
N LEU A 379 -10.38 1.68 7.27
CA LEU A 379 -11.64 2.08 7.88
C LEU A 379 -12.21 3.35 7.26
N SER A 380 -11.37 4.31 6.89
CA SER A 380 -11.82 5.55 6.23
C SER A 380 -12.43 5.31 4.85
N LEU A 381 -12.10 4.19 4.18
CA LEU A 381 -12.76 3.81 2.92
C LEU A 381 -14.27 3.57 3.10
N PHE A 382 -14.71 3.04 4.25
CA PHE A 382 -16.07 2.52 4.43
C PHE A 382 -16.83 3.12 5.61
N ASN A 383 -16.15 3.65 6.64
CA ASN A 383 -16.76 4.12 7.87
C ASN A 383 -16.84 5.65 7.92
N PRO A 384 -18.04 6.27 7.82
CA PRO A 384 -18.19 7.73 7.88
C PRO A 384 -17.63 8.33 9.17
N ALA A 385 -17.82 7.67 10.32
CA ALA A 385 -17.30 8.19 11.60
C ALA A 385 -15.77 8.19 11.67
N MET A 386 -15.09 7.29 10.94
CA MET A 386 -13.63 7.36 10.78
C MET A 386 -13.23 8.51 9.86
N ARG A 387 -13.96 8.76 8.78
CA ARG A 387 -13.74 9.92 7.89
C ARG A 387 -13.85 11.24 8.65
N ASP A 388 -14.82 11.36 9.57
CA ASP A 388 -14.98 12.54 10.41
C ASP A 388 -13.77 12.78 11.35
N ILE A 389 -12.96 11.76 11.59
CA ILE A 389 -11.71 11.87 12.36
C ILE A 389 -10.54 12.24 11.44
N THR A 390 -10.33 11.48 10.36
CA THR A 390 -9.12 11.53 9.54
C THR A 390 -9.13 12.67 8.52
N PHE A 391 -10.25 12.92 7.84
CA PHE A 391 -10.30 13.89 6.74
C PHE A 391 -9.99 15.34 7.16
N PRO A 392 -10.46 15.85 8.33
CA PRO A 392 -10.04 17.18 8.79
C PRO A 392 -8.54 17.28 9.07
N GLN A 393 -7.91 16.21 9.57
CA GLN A 393 -6.46 16.16 9.82
C GLN A 393 -5.68 16.18 8.51
N ASP A 394 -6.06 15.32 7.56
CA ASP A 394 -5.47 15.28 6.22
C ASP A 394 -5.57 16.66 5.53
N LEU A 395 -6.75 17.29 5.58
CA LEU A 395 -6.98 18.58 4.96
C LEU A 395 -6.15 19.69 5.62
N ALA A 396 -6.02 19.68 6.94
CA ALA A 396 -5.20 20.67 7.65
C ALA A 396 -3.72 20.61 7.25
N VAL A 397 -3.17 19.39 7.07
CA VAL A 397 -1.80 19.21 6.59
C VAL A 397 -1.63 19.67 5.15
N LEU A 398 -2.59 19.32 4.27
CA LEU A 398 -2.59 19.78 2.88
C LEU A 398 -2.65 21.31 2.78
N ASP A 399 -3.54 21.94 3.55
CA ASP A 399 -3.68 23.40 3.58
C ASP A 399 -2.40 24.08 4.09
N GLN A 400 -1.74 23.50 5.09
CA GLN A 400 -0.47 24.00 5.60
C GLN A 400 0.64 23.94 4.54
N GLN A 401 0.76 22.83 3.81
CA GLN A 401 1.75 22.68 2.76
C GLN A 401 1.47 23.62 1.57
N LEU A 402 0.19 23.76 1.17
CA LEU A 402 -0.21 24.69 0.13
C LEU A 402 0.02 26.16 0.53
N ALA A 403 -0.17 26.52 1.80
CA ALA A 403 0.09 27.87 2.30
C ALA A 403 1.59 28.24 2.27
N ALA A 404 2.47 27.25 2.41
CA ALA A 404 3.92 27.42 2.28
C ALA A 404 4.40 27.53 0.82
N THR A 405 3.53 27.26 -0.16
CA THR A 405 3.88 27.25 -1.59
C THR A 405 3.59 28.62 -2.24
N PRO A 406 4.51 29.20 -3.04
CA PRO A 406 4.25 30.45 -3.78
C PRO A 406 3.04 30.33 -4.72
N ASP A 407 2.26 31.43 -4.86
CA ASP A 407 1.04 31.45 -5.69
C ASP A 407 1.31 31.12 -7.18
N THR A 408 2.47 31.49 -7.70
CA THR A 408 2.87 31.24 -9.09
C THR A 408 2.96 29.75 -9.44
N ASP A 409 3.24 28.91 -8.45
CA ASP A 409 3.50 27.48 -8.64
C ASP A 409 2.40 26.60 -8.05
N ARG A 410 1.37 27.22 -7.46
CA ARG A 410 0.36 26.53 -6.66
C ARG A 410 -0.38 25.42 -7.43
N HIS A 411 -0.65 25.59 -8.71
CA HIS A 411 -1.35 24.56 -9.52
C HIS A 411 -0.50 23.29 -9.65
N THR A 412 0.76 23.42 -10.05
CA THR A 412 1.70 22.29 -10.17
C THR A 412 2.03 21.69 -8.81
N ALA A 413 2.25 22.54 -7.80
CA ALA A 413 2.52 22.12 -6.43
C ALA A 413 1.36 21.34 -5.82
N THR A 414 0.11 21.69 -6.12
CA THR A 414 -1.07 20.98 -5.60
C THR A 414 -1.03 19.50 -5.96
N GLY A 415 -0.82 19.16 -7.24
CA GLY A 415 -0.74 17.77 -7.69
C GLY A 415 0.41 17.00 -7.00
N ARG A 416 1.58 17.65 -6.83
CA ARG A 416 2.74 17.07 -6.15
C ARG A 416 2.45 16.80 -4.67
N ILE A 417 1.98 17.80 -3.94
CA ILE A 417 1.63 17.67 -2.53
C ILE A 417 0.65 16.51 -2.31
N HIS A 418 -0.32 16.35 -3.20
CA HIS A 418 -1.25 15.25 -3.11
C HIS A 418 -0.59 13.88 -3.42
N LEU A 419 0.34 13.81 -4.35
CA LEU A 419 1.07 12.58 -4.63
C LEU A 419 2.01 12.22 -3.47
N ASP A 420 2.67 13.20 -2.87
CA ASP A 420 3.52 13.04 -1.69
C ASP A 420 2.67 12.56 -0.50
N PHE A 421 1.48 13.14 -0.32
CA PHE A 421 0.54 12.71 0.71
C PHE A 421 0.04 11.28 0.48
N ALA A 422 -0.29 10.93 -0.76
CA ALA A 422 -0.62 9.55 -1.13
C ALA A 422 0.55 8.60 -0.85
N SER A 423 1.81 9.04 -1.05
CA SER A 423 2.99 8.26 -0.68
C SER A 423 3.02 7.94 0.82
N GLY A 424 2.74 8.92 1.68
CA GLY A 424 2.66 8.74 3.12
C GLY A 424 1.65 7.68 3.55
N HIS A 425 0.54 7.53 2.83
CA HIS A 425 -0.45 6.46 3.05
C HIS A 425 -0.04 5.11 2.42
N GLY A 426 0.69 5.14 1.30
CA GLY A 426 1.15 3.93 0.62
C GLY A 426 2.34 3.24 1.30
N LEU A 427 3.29 4.00 1.85
CA LEU A 427 4.51 3.48 2.47
C LEU A 427 4.24 2.45 3.59
N PRO A 428 3.35 2.70 4.58
CA PRO A 428 3.03 1.71 5.60
C PRO A 428 2.49 0.40 5.01
N ILE A 429 1.65 0.49 3.99
CA ILE A 429 1.06 -0.68 3.32
C ILE A 429 2.16 -1.50 2.62
N VAL A 430 3.06 -0.82 1.90
CA VAL A 430 4.18 -1.47 1.21
C VAL A 430 5.14 -2.11 2.21
N GLY A 431 5.43 -1.46 3.34
CA GLY A 431 6.26 -2.02 4.41
C GLY A 431 5.68 -3.33 4.97
N LEU A 432 4.36 -3.43 5.09
CA LEU A 432 3.67 -4.65 5.51
C LEU A 432 3.64 -5.74 4.42
N LEU A 433 3.59 -5.36 3.15
CA LEU A 433 3.55 -6.29 2.01
C LEU A 433 4.95 -6.80 1.64
N LEU A 434 5.95 -5.92 1.63
CA LEU A 434 7.35 -6.14 1.24
C LEU A 434 8.28 -5.63 2.34
N PRO A 435 8.37 -6.32 3.48
CA PRO A 435 9.18 -5.86 4.61
C PRO A 435 10.68 -5.72 4.27
N GLU A 436 11.16 -6.38 3.21
CA GLU A 436 12.52 -6.24 2.70
C GLU A 436 12.78 -4.90 1.98
N ALA A 437 11.75 -4.20 1.54
CA ALA A 437 11.88 -2.96 0.76
C ALA A 437 12.56 -1.81 1.54
N TRP A 438 12.58 -1.84 2.86
CA TRP A 438 13.21 -0.79 3.67
C TRP A 438 14.71 -0.63 3.45
N THR A 439 15.37 -1.62 2.83
CA THR A 439 16.81 -1.58 2.51
C THR A 439 17.12 -0.97 1.15
N LEU A 440 16.11 -0.63 0.35
CA LEU A 440 16.30 -0.15 -1.01
C LEU A 440 16.86 1.29 -1.06
N PRO A 441 17.61 1.63 -2.12
CA PRO A 441 18.25 2.93 -2.25
C PRO A 441 17.27 4.00 -2.81
N PHE A 442 16.31 4.44 -2.00
CA PHE A 442 15.27 5.39 -2.43
C PHE A 442 15.82 6.76 -2.85
N ASN A 443 17.04 7.13 -2.43
CA ASN A 443 17.68 8.36 -2.91
C ASN A 443 17.74 8.42 -4.43
N THR A 444 17.85 7.28 -5.09
CA THR A 444 17.90 7.20 -6.56
C THR A 444 16.68 7.80 -7.25
N ILE A 445 15.56 7.92 -6.53
CA ILE A 445 14.28 8.45 -7.00
C ILE A 445 13.96 9.78 -6.33
N THR A 446 14.14 9.87 -5.01
CA THR A 446 13.74 11.06 -4.24
C THR A 446 14.62 12.26 -4.51
N GLU A 447 15.91 12.08 -4.80
CA GLU A 447 16.80 13.17 -5.21
C GLU A 447 16.36 13.82 -6.54
N PRO A 448 16.21 13.10 -7.65
CA PRO A 448 15.73 13.73 -8.88
C PRO A 448 14.30 14.28 -8.73
N TYR A 449 13.44 13.59 -7.99
CA TYR A 449 12.08 14.04 -7.75
C TYR A 449 12.00 15.39 -7.02
N LEU A 450 12.92 15.67 -6.09
CA LEU A 450 12.94 16.93 -5.33
C LEU A 450 13.87 18.00 -5.90
N GLN A 451 14.94 17.65 -6.63
CA GLN A 451 15.93 18.60 -7.14
C GLN A 451 15.49 19.32 -8.41
N ASN A 452 14.73 18.67 -9.26
CA ASN A 452 14.31 19.21 -10.55
C ASN A 452 12.83 19.59 -10.51
N ASN A 453 12.52 20.55 -9.66
CA ASN A 453 11.19 21.16 -9.65
C ASN A 453 11.15 22.16 -10.85
N PRO A 454 10.42 21.86 -11.96
CA PRO A 454 10.33 22.76 -13.11
C PRO A 454 9.57 24.03 -12.76
#